data_51a3b9a58e7c8f3ea0126575f22548cb
#
_entry.id   51a3b9a58e7c8f3ea0126575f22548cb
#
_cell.length_a   1.000
_cell.length_b   1.000
_cell.length_c   1.000
_cell.angle_alpha   90.00
_cell.angle_beta   90.00
_cell.angle_gamma   90.00
#
_symmetry.space_group_name_H-M   'P 1'
#
loop_
_entity.id
_entity.type
_entity.pdbx_description
1 polymer ?
#
loop_
_entity_poly.entity_id
_entity_poly.type
_entity_poly.pdbx_seq_one_letter_code
_entity_poly.pdbx_strand_id
1 'polypeptide(L)'
;MSDLRRLGPDQQVALLFVILFGLLALATMGVLVRTLRSTENSESHVNLWRDLRALWVGAVVFWAAWIAGPVGATLFFGLFSFFALREFITLMHTRRGDHRSLLLAFFVVLPLQYVIAGGRWFDLFTVFIPVYVFLAIPVASALAGDPERFLERNAKIQWGIMVCVYGLSHAPALLLLQFPGYADRGAFLLFFLVMVAAAAQIVQEAMSRWLRRRPVARRIDRSFSSRAWWAGVAAAGLVGGLLYWTTPFTAGQALVLGAVAGGAGTLGELVMRALKKDAGVRYWGNTASVTGAVGLLDRVAPLCFAAPVFFHAVRWY
;
A
#
# COMPACT_ATOMS: atom_id res chain seq x y z
N MET A 1 -27.23 -5.17 12.29
CA MET A 1 -26.23 -5.03 11.20
C MET A 1 -26.87 -5.03 9.81
N SER A 2 -28.02 -5.66 9.60
CA SER A 2 -28.82 -5.50 8.35
C SER A 2 -29.22 -4.05 8.07
N ASP A 3 -29.42 -3.25 9.10
CA ASP A 3 -29.86 -1.87 8.99
C ASP A 3 -28.77 -0.93 8.44
N LEU A 4 -27.50 -1.23 8.70
CA LEU A 4 -26.37 -0.43 8.15
C LEU A 4 -26.25 -0.53 6.63
N ARG A 5 -26.66 -1.64 6.01
CA ARG A 5 -26.74 -1.78 4.55
C ARG A 5 -27.89 -1.01 3.93
N ARG A 6 -28.93 -0.70 4.72
CA ARG A 6 -30.09 0.07 4.28
C ARG A 6 -29.85 1.58 4.27
N LEU A 7 -28.77 2.06 4.91
CA LEU A 7 -28.36 3.44 4.88
C LEU A 7 -28.02 3.88 3.46
N GLY A 8 -28.40 5.11 3.11
CA GLY A 8 -27.99 5.72 1.87
C GLY A 8 -26.46 5.86 1.78
N PRO A 9 -25.89 5.94 0.56
CA PRO A 9 -24.44 6.10 0.38
C PRO A 9 -23.85 7.23 1.20
N ASP A 10 -24.49 8.39 1.25
CA ASP A 10 -24.01 9.56 2.00
C ASP A 10 -24.00 9.33 3.51
N GLN A 11 -24.99 8.61 4.04
CA GLN A 11 -25.05 8.27 5.46
C GLN A 11 -23.95 7.25 5.82
N GLN A 12 -23.68 6.29 4.94
CA GLN A 12 -22.59 5.35 5.12
C GLN A 12 -21.23 6.06 5.09
N VAL A 13 -21.03 7.00 4.17
CA VAL A 13 -19.83 7.85 4.10
C VAL A 13 -19.64 8.65 5.37
N ALA A 14 -20.70 9.33 5.84
CA ALA A 14 -20.65 10.09 7.09
C ALA A 14 -20.29 9.20 8.29
N LEU A 15 -20.86 7.99 8.36
CA LEU A 15 -20.55 7.02 9.41
C LEU A 15 -19.09 6.58 9.36
N LEU A 16 -18.56 6.26 8.18
CA LEU A 16 -17.15 5.89 8.00
C LEU A 16 -16.21 7.04 8.35
N PHE A 17 -16.59 8.27 7.99
CA PHE A 17 -15.86 9.46 8.40
C PHE A 17 -15.77 9.56 9.93
N VAL A 18 -16.91 9.46 10.61
CA VAL A 18 -16.97 9.51 12.09
C VAL A 18 -16.13 8.39 12.71
N ILE A 19 -16.24 7.16 12.20
CA ILE A 19 -15.45 6.02 12.69
C ILE A 19 -13.96 6.27 12.52
N LEU A 20 -13.51 6.64 11.31
CA LEU A 20 -12.09 6.81 11.01
C LEU A 20 -11.49 7.95 11.84
N PHE A 21 -12.11 9.13 11.80
CA PHE A 21 -11.60 10.29 12.52
C PHE A 21 -11.78 10.17 14.04
N GLY A 22 -12.84 9.48 14.49
CA GLY A 22 -13.02 9.12 15.89
C GLY A 22 -11.92 8.21 16.41
N LEU A 23 -11.56 7.17 15.66
CA LEU A 23 -10.45 6.28 16.01
C LEU A 23 -9.10 7.02 15.99
N LEU A 24 -8.86 7.89 15.02
CA LEU A 24 -7.67 8.73 14.96
C LEU A 24 -7.59 9.70 16.14
N ALA A 25 -8.70 10.31 16.51
CA ALA A 25 -8.78 11.20 17.69
C ALA A 25 -8.47 10.44 18.98
N LEU A 26 -9.06 9.25 19.15
CA LEU A 26 -8.79 8.37 20.29
C LEU A 26 -7.31 7.93 20.33
N ALA A 27 -6.74 7.55 19.20
CA ALA A 27 -5.32 7.21 19.09
C ALA A 27 -4.43 8.42 19.46
N THR A 28 -4.79 9.62 19.00
CA THR A 28 -4.09 10.87 19.32
C THR A 28 -4.14 11.16 20.80
N MET A 29 -5.32 11.02 21.40
CA MET A 29 -5.50 11.20 22.84
C MET A 29 -4.67 10.19 23.63
N GLY A 30 -4.67 8.92 23.21
CA GLY A 30 -3.87 7.85 23.83
C GLY A 30 -2.36 8.16 23.81
N VAL A 31 -1.85 8.61 22.64
CA VAL A 31 -0.44 9.01 22.50
C VAL A 31 -0.13 10.25 23.37
N LEU A 32 -1.02 11.24 23.38
CA LEU A 32 -0.87 12.45 24.18
C LEU A 32 -0.81 12.13 25.68
N VAL A 33 -1.77 11.35 26.17
CA VAL A 33 -1.80 10.93 27.59
C VAL A 33 -0.53 10.15 27.96
N ARG A 34 -0.07 9.26 27.07
CA ARG A 34 1.18 8.52 27.30
C ARG A 34 2.39 9.45 27.34
N THR A 35 2.46 10.44 26.46
CA THR A 35 3.55 11.43 26.44
C THR A 35 3.55 12.30 27.69
N LEU A 36 2.37 12.71 28.15
CA LEU A 36 2.26 13.53 29.38
C LEU A 36 2.60 12.75 30.67
N ARG A 37 2.39 11.43 30.67
CA ARG A 37 2.68 10.56 31.83
C ARG A 37 4.13 10.08 31.89
N SER A 38 4.87 10.12 30.77
CA SER A 38 6.27 9.68 30.76
C SER A 38 7.20 10.87 30.87
N THR A 39 8.09 10.82 31.84
CA THR A 39 9.13 11.83 32.12
C THR A 39 10.35 11.70 31.21
N GLU A 40 10.46 10.66 30.41
CA GLU A 40 11.59 10.42 29.50
C GLU A 40 11.21 10.70 28.04
N ASN A 41 11.98 11.53 27.36
CA ASN A 41 11.99 11.67 25.91
C ASN A 41 12.58 10.40 25.26
N SER A 42 11.85 9.29 25.32
CA SER A 42 12.27 8.03 24.71
C SER A 42 12.07 8.08 23.19
N GLU A 43 13.01 7.51 22.44
CA GLU A 43 12.88 7.30 20.96
C GLU A 43 11.52 6.67 20.59
N SER A 44 10.93 5.92 21.51
CA SER A 44 9.59 5.33 21.36
C SER A 44 8.49 6.39 21.17
N HIS A 45 8.56 7.55 21.86
CA HIS A 45 7.58 8.62 21.73
C HIS A 45 7.68 9.33 20.38
N VAL A 46 8.90 9.59 19.91
CA VAL A 46 9.14 10.22 18.60
C VAL A 46 8.58 9.34 17.49
N ASN A 47 8.78 8.03 17.58
CA ASN A 47 8.26 7.08 16.62
C ASN A 47 6.73 7.03 16.62
N LEU A 48 6.08 7.01 17.81
CA LEU A 48 4.61 7.03 17.92
C LEU A 48 4.00 8.29 17.29
N TRP A 49 4.58 9.47 17.54
CA TRP A 49 4.11 10.72 16.93
C TRP A 49 4.32 10.76 15.42
N ARG A 50 5.40 10.17 14.92
CA ARG A 50 5.65 10.05 13.49
C ARG A 50 4.61 9.14 12.83
N ASP A 51 4.33 7.99 13.45
CA ASP A 51 3.35 7.03 12.93
C ASP A 51 1.94 7.61 12.97
N LEU A 52 1.58 8.30 14.04
CA LEU A 52 0.29 8.99 14.17
C LEU A 52 0.12 10.09 13.11
N ARG A 53 1.15 10.91 12.87
CA ARG A 53 1.11 11.91 11.78
C ARG A 53 0.94 11.26 10.41
N ALA A 54 1.58 10.10 10.19
CA ALA A 54 1.42 9.35 8.95
C ALA A 54 -0.02 8.87 8.75
N LEU A 55 -0.67 8.38 9.81
CA LEU A 55 -2.08 7.97 9.76
C LEU A 55 -3.01 9.16 9.46
N TRP A 56 -2.79 10.31 10.08
CA TRP A 56 -3.55 11.52 9.79
C TRP A 56 -3.38 11.98 8.33
N VAL A 57 -2.14 12.01 7.83
CA VAL A 57 -1.87 12.33 6.43
C VAL A 57 -2.56 11.32 5.52
N GLY A 58 -2.48 10.02 5.82
CA GLY A 58 -3.16 8.97 5.06
C GLY A 58 -4.68 9.15 5.03
N ALA A 59 -5.30 9.51 6.16
CA ALA A 59 -6.74 9.79 6.22
C ALA A 59 -7.13 11.01 5.39
N VAL A 60 -6.38 12.11 5.49
CA VAL A 60 -6.63 13.33 4.69
C VAL A 60 -6.48 13.01 3.20
N VAL A 61 -5.44 12.29 2.83
CA VAL A 61 -5.17 11.84 1.47
C VAL A 61 -6.32 10.98 0.93
N PHE A 62 -6.80 10.03 1.73
CA PHE A 62 -7.94 9.19 1.36
C PHE A 62 -9.18 10.02 1.09
N TRP A 63 -9.51 10.97 1.96
CA TRP A 63 -10.67 11.84 1.80
C TRP A 63 -10.51 12.83 0.63
N ALA A 64 -9.32 13.35 0.41
CA ALA A 64 -9.04 14.18 -0.76
C ALA A 64 -9.25 13.39 -2.06
N ALA A 65 -8.78 12.14 -2.12
CA ALA A 65 -9.01 11.25 -3.26
C ALA A 65 -10.51 10.94 -3.44
N TRP A 66 -11.25 10.75 -2.35
CA TRP A 66 -12.69 10.53 -2.38
C TRP A 66 -13.43 11.73 -2.98
N ILE A 67 -13.18 12.94 -2.46
CA ILE A 67 -13.81 14.18 -2.92
C ILE A 67 -13.47 14.49 -4.38
N ALA A 68 -12.24 14.20 -4.81
CA ALA A 68 -11.79 14.39 -6.19
C ALA A 68 -12.46 13.44 -7.20
N GLY A 69 -13.18 12.43 -6.70
CA GLY A 69 -13.84 11.42 -7.52
C GLY A 69 -12.87 10.47 -8.25
N PRO A 70 -13.38 9.56 -9.11
CA PRO A 70 -12.56 8.51 -9.72
C PRO A 70 -11.39 9.06 -10.56
N VAL A 71 -11.60 10.11 -11.32
CA VAL A 71 -10.55 10.72 -12.16
C VAL A 71 -9.49 11.39 -11.30
N GLY A 72 -9.91 12.22 -10.33
CA GLY A 72 -8.98 12.88 -9.41
C GLY A 72 -8.19 11.90 -8.58
N ALA A 73 -8.83 10.83 -8.08
CA ALA A 73 -8.15 9.76 -7.37
C ALA A 73 -7.11 9.04 -8.24
N THR A 74 -7.44 8.75 -9.51
CA THR A 74 -6.52 8.11 -10.46
C THR A 74 -5.29 8.98 -10.70
N LEU A 75 -5.46 10.28 -10.93
CA LEU A 75 -4.36 11.24 -11.09
C LEU A 75 -3.50 11.35 -9.82
N PHE A 76 -4.15 11.40 -8.67
CA PHE A 76 -3.50 11.49 -7.38
C PHE A 76 -2.63 10.26 -7.07
N PHE A 77 -3.17 9.05 -7.27
CA PHE A 77 -2.40 7.82 -7.12
C PHE A 77 -1.30 7.68 -8.19
N GLY A 78 -1.52 8.22 -9.40
CA GLY A 78 -0.48 8.33 -10.42
C GLY A 78 0.71 9.17 -9.95
N LEU A 79 0.43 10.32 -9.32
CA LEU A 79 1.45 11.17 -8.72
C LEU A 79 2.17 10.47 -7.55
N PHE A 80 1.42 9.75 -6.69
CA PHE A 80 2.03 8.93 -5.64
C PHE A 80 2.95 7.85 -6.21
N SER A 81 2.52 7.14 -7.24
CA SER A 81 3.36 6.15 -7.91
C SER A 81 4.63 6.77 -8.48
N PHE A 82 4.53 7.97 -9.04
CA PHE A 82 5.70 8.70 -9.54
C PHE A 82 6.71 8.97 -8.43
N PHE A 83 6.26 9.50 -7.30
CA PHE A 83 7.14 9.76 -6.16
C PHE A 83 7.67 8.47 -5.52
N ALA A 84 6.85 7.44 -5.41
CA ALA A 84 7.27 6.14 -4.88
C ALA A 84 8.32 5.48 -5.78
N LEU A 85 8.11 5.48 -7.10
CA LEU A 85 9.08 4.96 -8.06
C LEU A 85 10.38 5.76 -8.05
N ARG A 86 10.29 7.10 -7.98
CA ARG A 86 11.46 7.96 -7.84
C ARG A 86 12.24 7.63 -6.57
N GLU A 87 11.54 7.50 -5.43
CA GLU A 87 12.17 7.13 -4.16
C GLU A 87 12.85 5.77 -4.24
N PHE A 88 12.21 4.78 -4.86
CA PHE A 88 12.80 3.46 -5.09
C PHE A 88 14.06 3.53 -5.94
N ILE A 89 14.02 4.21 -7.08
CA ILE A 89 15.14 4.28 -8.02
C ILE A 89 16.31 5.09 -7.47
N THR A 90 16.08 6.15 -6.67
CA THR A 90 17.17 6.94 -6.08
C THR A 90 18.06 6.15 -5.12
N LEU A 91 17.54 5.07 -4.55
CA LEU A 91 18.29 4.17 -3.67
C LEU A 91 19.01 3.05 -4.43
N MET A 92 18.75 2.89 -5.72
CA MET A 92 19.38 1.90 -6.55
C MET A 92 20.58 2.51 -7.30
N HIS A 93 21.67 1.74 -7.38
CA HIS A 93 22.79 2.14 -8.22
C HIS A 93 22.39 2.01 -9.70
N THR A 94 22.14 3.13 -10.34
CA THR A 94 21.82 3.22 -11.77
C THR A 94 23.04 3.66 -12.58
N ARG A 95 23.11 3.21 -13.84
CA ARG A 95 24.17 3.56 -14.80
C ARG A 95 23.60 4.37 -15.96
N ARG A 96 24.48 4.96 -16.76
CA ARG A 96 24.08 5.70 -17.97
C ARG A 96 23.27 4.82 -18.94
N GLY A 97 23.59 3.52 -19.03
CA GLY A 97 22.85 2.54 -19.84
C GLY A 97 21.40 2.34 -19.42
N ASP A 98 21.03 2.66 -18.16
CA ASP A 98 19.66 2.49 -17.65
C ASP A 98 18.75 3.67 -17.97
N HIS A 99 19.31 4.77 -18.49
CA HIS A 99 18.57 6.02 -18.68
C HIS A 99 17.34 5.84 -19.60
N ARG A 100 17.49 5.07 -20.69
CA ARG A 100 16.37 4.76 -21.61
C ARG A 100 15.27 3.97 -20.94
N SER A 101 15.61 2.95 -20.16
CA SER A 101 14.65 2.14 -19.42
C SER A 101 13.96 2.93 -18.31
N LEU A 102 14.66 3.85 -17.66
CA LEU A 102 14.09 4.75 -16.66
C LEU A 102 13.14 5.77 -17.28
N LEU A 103 13.52 6.39 -18.42
CA LEU A 103 12.62 7.27 -19.16
C LEU A 103 11.34 6.54 -19.59
N LEU A 104 11.48 5.31 -20.11
CA LEU A 104 10.34 4.47 -20.47
C LEU A 104 9.45 4.20 -19.24
N ALA A 105 10.03 3.86 -18.08
CA ALA A 105 9.31 3.57 -16.86
C ALA A 105 8.51 4.76 -16.35
N PHE A 106 9.11 5.95 -16.27
CA PHE A 106 8.49 7.14 -15.70
C PHE A 106 7.51 7.85 -16.63
N PHE A 107 7.83 7.93 -17.91
CA PHE A 107 7.10 8.79 -18.85
C PHE A 107 6.19 8.03 -19.81
N VAL A 108 6.32 6.72 -19.90
CA VAL A 108 5.46 5.89 -20.76
C VAL A 108 4.69 4.88 -19.91
N VAL A 109 5.39 4.00 -19.19
CA VAL A 109 4.77 2.90 -18.46
C VAL A 109 3.84 3.40 -17.36
N LEU A 110 4.33 4.30 -16.51
CA LEU A 110 3.53 4.83 -15.40
C LEU A 110 2.27 5.57 -15.89
N PRO A 111 2.35 6.58 -16.77
CA PRO A 111 1.15 7.27 -17.25
C PRO A 111 0.18 6.31 -17.96
N LEU A 112 0.70 5.42 -18.81
CA LEU A 112 -0.14 4.50 -19.57
C LEU A 112 -0.89 3.51 -18.67
N GLN A 113 -0.25 2.98 -17.60
CA GLN A 113 -0.91 2.13 -16.61
C GLN A 113 -2.12 2.84 -15.96
N TYR A 114 -1.98 4.12 -15.61
CA TYR A 114 -3.06 4.89 -15.02
C TYR A 114 -4.13 5.31 -16.03
N VAL A 115 -3.78 5.55 -17.29
CA VAL A 115 -4.75 5.75 -18.38
C VAL A 115 -5.57 4.48 -18.63
N ILE A 116 -4.91 3.32 -18.68
CA ILE A 116 -5.57 2.01 -18.84
C ILE A 116 -6.52 1.75 -17.65
N ALA A 117 -6.07 2.02 -16.42
CA ALA A 117 -6.92 1.90 -15.22
C ALA A 117 -8.13 2.85 -15.29
N GLY A 118 -7.91 4.14 -15.59
CA GLY A 118 -8.95 5.15 -15.72
C GLY A 118 -9.96 4.86 -16.84
N GLY A 119 -9.48 4.26 -17.94
CA GLY A 119 -10.32 3.78 -19.03
C GLY A 119 -11.09 2.50 -18.74
N ARG A 120 -10.90 1.91 -17.55
CA ARG A 120 -11.54 0.64 -17.12
C ARG A 120 -11.21 -0.56 -18.01
N TRP A 121 -10.08 -0.53 -18.71
CA TRP A 121 -9.60 -1.63 -19.54
C TRP A 121 -8.91 -2.69 -18.66
N PHE A 122 -9.67 -3.30 -17.76
CA PHE A 122 -9.12 -4.14 -16.69
C PHE A 122 -8.40 -5.39 -17.19
N ASP A 123 -8.75 -5.92 -18.37
CA ASP A 123 -8.04 -7.07 -18.96
C ASP A 123 -6.62 -6.65 -19.37
N LEU A 124 -6.49 -5.53 -20.09
CA LEU A 124 -5.19 -4.95 -20.44
C LEU A 124 -4.44 -4.49 -19.18
N PHE A 125 -5.14 -3.86 -18.22
CA PHE A 125 -4.58 -3.37 -16.96
C PHE A 125 -3.80 -4.46 -16.21
N THR A 126 -4.37 -5.66 -16.14
CA THR A 126 -3.78 -6.78 -15.38
C THR A 126 -2.55 -7.37 -16.04
N VAL A 127 -2.45 -7.33 -17.38
CA VAL A 127 -1.34 -7.92 -18.13
C VAL A 127 -0.33 -6.92 -18.66
N PHE A 128 -0.65 -5.63 -18.68
CA PHE A 128 0.20 -4.60 -19.29
C PHE A 128 1.60 -4.58 -18.67
N ILE A 129 1.72 -4.43 -17.36
CA ILE A 129 3.03 -4.41 -16.69
C ILE A 129 3.65 -5.80 -16.61
N PRO A 130 2.97 -6.86 -16.11
CA PRO A 130 3.63 -8.14 -15.90
C PRO A 130 4.00 -8.87 -17.20
N VAL A 131 3.41 -8.51 -18.33
CA VAL A 131 3.72 -9.14 -19.62
C VAL A 131 4.45 -8.18 -20.55
N TYR A 132 3.79 -7.10 -20.98
CA TYR A 132 4.35 -6.23 -22.02
C TYR A 132 5.53 -5.40 -21.52
N VAL A 133 5.40 -4.75 -20.37
CA VAL A 133 6.47 -3.94 -19.80
C VAL A 133 7.63 -4.82 -19.32
N PHE A 134 7.32 -5.99 -18.75
CA PHE A 134 8.33 -6.94 -18.30
C PHE A 134 9.28 -7.35 -19.45
N LEU A 135 8.77 -7.48 -20.67
CA LEU A 135 9.59 -7.77 -21.84
C LEU A 135 10.21 -6.51 -22.46
N ALA A 136 9.51 -5.38 -22.44
CA ALA A 136 9.98 -4.13 -23.06
C ALA A 136 11.19 -3.51 -22.35
N ILE A 137 11.25 -3.56 -21.02
CA ILE A 137 12.34 -2.97 -20.23
C ILE A 137 13.70 -3.60 -20.55
N PRO A 138 13.88 -4.94 -20.55
CA PRO A 138 15.13 -5.56 -20.98
C PRO A 138 15.52 -5.25 -22.42
N VAL A 139 14.54 -5.16 -23.34
CA VAL A 139 14.82 -4.75 -24.72
C VAL A 139 15.37 -3.33 -24.78
N ALA A 140 14.77 -2.38 -24.07
CA ALA A 140 15.24 -1.00 -24.00
C ALA A 140 16.66 -0.93 -23.40
N SER A 141 16.94 -1.73 -22.37
CA SER A 141 18.27 -1.85 -21.75
C SER A 141 19.29 -2.48 -22.71
N ALA A 142 18.92 -3.51 -23.46
CA ALA A 142 19.82 -4.17 -24.43
C ALA A 142 20.17 -3.22 -25.58
N LEU A 143 19.22 -2.42 -26.05
CA LEU A 143 19.47 -1.38 -27.09
C LEU A 143 20.38 -0.24 -26.59
N ALA A 144 20.64 -0.13 -25.30
CA ALA A 144 21.65 0.78 -24.75
C ALA A 144 23.09 0.24 -24.88
N GLY A 145 23.26 -1.07 -25.18
CA GLY A 145 24.55 -1.68 -25.48
C GLY A 145 25.46 -1.92 -24.27
N ASP A 146 24.97 -1.83 -23.03
CA ASP A 146 25.76 -2.06 -21.81
C ASP A 146 25.39 -3.39 -21.16
N PRO A 147 26.21 -4.46 -21.31
CA PRO A 147 25.94 -5.79 -20.77
C PRO A 147 26.29 -5.92 -19.28
N GLU A 148 26.99 -4.96 -18.69
CA GLU A 148 27.49 -5.07 -17.34
C GLU A 148 26.35 -5.10 -16.32
N ARG A 149 26.28 -6.13 -15.48
CA ARG A 149 25.22 -6.38 -14.49
C ARG A 149 23.81 -6.27 -15.09
N PHE A 150 23.64 -6.68 -16.35
CA PHE A 150 22.41 -6.51 -17.10
C PHE A 150 21.18 -7.05 -16.38
N LEU A 151 21.24 -8.30 -15.89
CA LEU A 151 20.11 -8.92 -15.17
C LEU A 151 19.78 -8.18 -13.87
N GLU A 152 20.79 -7.84 -13.08
CA GLU A 152 20.61 -7.14 -11.80
C GLU A 152 19.95 -5.77 -12.00
N ARG A 153 20.40 -4.99 -12.97
CA ARG A 153 19.87 -3.66 -13.29
C ARG A 153 18.41 -3.74 -13.75
N ASN A 154 18.14 -4.65 -14.70
CA ASN A 154 16.76 -4.85 -15.17
C ASN A 154 15.84 -5.35 -14.07
N ALA A 155 16.28 -6.31 -13.23
CA ALA A 155 15.50 -6.80 -12.12
C ALA A 155 15.13 -5.66 -11.15
N LYS A 156 16.06 -4.76 -10.82
CA LYS A 156 15.79 -3.60 -9.95
C LYS A 156 14.74 -2.65 -10.54
N ILE A 157 14.85 -2.32 -11.84
CA ILE A 157 13.87 -1.45 -12.51
C ILE A 157 12.50 -2.13 -12.55
N GLN A 158 12.46 -3.40 -12.92
CA GLN A 158 11.20 -4.18 -12.97
C GLN A 158 10.54 -4.30 -11.60
N TRP A 159 11.31 -4.55 -10.53
CA TRP A 159 10.79 -4.53 -9.16
C TRP A 159 10.20 -3.17 -8.79
N GLY A 160 10.89 -2.08 -9.10
CA GLY A 160 10.38 -0.74 -8.88
C GLY A 160 9.04 -0.50 -9.59
N ILE A 161 8.94 -0.89 -10.86
CA ILE A 161 7.70 -0.78 -11.66
C ILE A 161 6.59 -1.65 -11.05
N MET A 162 6.90 -2.92 -10.70
CA MET A 162 5.91 -3.84 -10.12
C MET A 162 5.37 -3.35 -8.78
N VAL A 163 6.22 -2.87 -7.89
CA VAL A 163 5.78 -2.42 -6.57
C VAL A 163 5.15 -1.03 -6.62
N CYS A 164 5.85 -0.06 -7.24
CA CYS A 164 5.44 1.34 -7.16
C CYS A 164 4.38 1.74 -8.19
N VAL A 165 4.32 1.06 -9.34
CA VAL A 165 3.35 1.39 -10.39
C VAL A 165 2.22 0.38 -10.41
N TYR A 166 2.53 -0.90 -10.67
CA TYR A 166 1.50 -1.94 -10.74
C TYR A 166 0.77 -2.10 -9.40
N GLY A 167 1.52 -2.29 -8.30
CA GLY A 167 0.95 -2.46 -6.97
C GLY A 167 0.02 -1.31 -6.58
N LEU A 168 0.50 -0.07 -6.66
CA LEU A 168 -0.29 1.11 -6.28
C LEU A 168 -1.46 1.42 -7.21
N SER A 169 -1.35 1.12 -8.52
CA SER A 169 -2.43 1.40 -9.48
C SER A 169 -3.70 0.58 -9.22
N HIS A 170 -3.61 -0.53 -8.47
CA HIS A 170 -4.78 -1.31 -8.07
C HIS A 170 -5.66 -0.60 -7.04
N ALA A 171 -5.09 0.31 -6.25
CA ALA A 171 -5.88 1.08 -5.28
C ALA A 171 -6.92 1.99 -5.96
N PRO A 172 -6.59 2.87 -6.93
CA PRO A 172 -7.60 3.60 -7.68
C PRO A 172 -8.44 2.71 -8.61
N ALA A 173 -7.90 1.59 -9.10
CA ALA A 173 -8.68 0.63 -9.89
C ALA A 173 -9.87 0.06 -9.10
N LEU A 174 -9.73 -0.13 -7.76
CA LEU A 174 -10.85 -0.53 -6.89
C LEU A 174 -11.98 0.50 -6.88
N LEU A 175 -11.68 1.80 -7.00
CA LEU A 175 -12.68 2.87 -7.07
C LEU A 175 -13.53 2.79 -8.34
N LEU A 176 -12.97 2.21 -9.41
CA LEU A 176 -13.57 2.13 -10.73
C LEU A 176 -14.34 0.83 -10.96
N LEU A 177 -14.25 -0.14 -10.03
CA LEU A 177 -15.01 -1.38 -10.10
C LEU A 177 -16.50 -1.13 -9.89
N GLN A 178 -17.30 -1.74 -10.72
CA GLN A 178 -18.76 -1.70 -10.63
C GLN A 178 -19.32 -3.13 -10.52
N PHE A 179 -20.21 -3.32 -9.56
CA PHE A 179 -20.91 -4.59 -9.37
C PHE A 179 -22.41 -4.36 -9.43
N PRO A 180 -23.20 -5.35 -9.85
CA PRO A 180 -24.65 -5.29 -9.79
C PRO A 180 -25.12 -4.96 -8.35
N GLY A 181 -25.94 -3.93 -8.20
CA GLY A 181 -26.42 -3.50 -6.89
C GLY A 181 -25.41 -2.76 -5.99
N TYR A 182 -24.18 -2.50 -6.49
CA TYR A 182 -23.10 -1.83 -5.76
C TYR A 182 -22.42 -0.72 -6.59
N ALA A 183 -23.20 -0.07 -7.45
CA ALA A 183 -22.70 1.01 -8.30
C ALA A 183 -22.23 2.20 -7.44
N ASP A 184 -21.17 2.89 -7.90
CA ASP A 184 -20.58 4.09 -7.28
C ASP A 184 -20.06 3.94 -5.84
N ARG A 185 -19.89 2.71 -5.38
CA ARG A 185 -19.39 2.38 -4.04
C ARG A 185 -17.95 1.88 -4.01
N GLY A 186 -17.19 2.03 -5.10
CA GLY A 186 -15.80 1.57 -5.18
C GLY A 186 -14.89 2.13 -4.07
N ALA A 187 -15.18 3.35 -3.60
CA ALA A 187 -14.43 3.96 -2.50
C ALA A 187 -14.56 3.18 -1.17
N PHE A 188 -15.67 2.49 -0.94
CA PHE A 188 -15.82 1.63 0.24
C PHE A 188 -14.91 0.39 0.16
N LEU A 189 -14.63 -0.12 -1.04
CA LEU A 189 -13.66 -1.21 -1.23
C LEU A 189 -12.25 -0.77 -0.90
N LEU A 190 -11.87 0.44 -1.31
CA LEU A 190 -10.58 1.01 -0.95
C LEU A 190 -10.48 1.26 0.56
N PHE A 191 -11.55 1.80 1.17
CA PHE A 191 -11.62 1.98 2.62
C PHE A 191 -11.45 0.64 3.35
N PHE A 192 -12.19 -0.39 2.92
CA PHE A 192 -12.08 -1.74 3.47
C PHE A 192 -10.64 -2.26 3.41
N LEU A 193 -10.00 -2.14 2.23
CA LEU A 193 -8.62 -2.56 2.03
C LEU A 193 -7.65 -1.86 2.99
N VAL A 194 -7.76 -0.54 3.10
CA VAL A 194 -6.90 0.26 3.99
C VAL A 194 -7.10 -0.16 5.45
N MET A 195 -8.34 -0.36 5.88
CA MET A 195 -8.66 -0.75 7.26
C MET A 195 -8.13 -2.14 7.61
N VAL A 196 -8.31 -3.13 6.73
CA VAL A 196 -7.82 -4.49 6.99
C VAL A 196 -6.28 -4.56 6.94
N ALA A 197 -5.65 -3.82 6.04
CA ALA A 197 -4.19 -3.74 5.98
C ALA A 197 -3.61 -3.07 7.22
N ALA A 198 -4.20 -1.96 7.67
CA ALA A 198 -3.79 -1.28 8.89
C ALA A 198 -3.99 -2.16 10.13
N ALA A 199 -5.12 -2.85 10.25
CA ALA A 199 -5.40 -3.76 11.36
C ALA A 199 -4.37 -4.90 11.42
N ALA A 200 -4.04 -5.52 10.27
CA ALA A 200 -3.01 -6.55 10.18
C ALA A 200 -1.67 -6.05 10.70
N GLN A 201 -1.25 -4.88 10.23
CA GLN A 201 0.05 -4.29 10.58
C GLN A 201 0.14 -3.92 12.07
N ILE A 202 -0.87 -3.23 12.59
CA ILE A 202 -0.92 -2.80 14.00
C ILE A 202 -0.88 -4.01 14.94
N VAL A 203 -1.73 -5.01 14.67
CA VAL A 203 -1.80 -6.20 15.54
C VAL A 203 -0.55 -7.05 15.43
N GLN A 204 -0.01 -7.24 14.22
CA GLN A 204 1.25 -7.96 14.03
C GLN A 204 2.40 -7.29 14.79
N GLU A 205 2.51 -5.96 14.72
CA GLU A 205 3.57 -5.24 15.41
C GLU A 205 3.39 -5.30 16.94
N ALA A 206 2.18 -5.12 17.44
CA ALA A 206 1.85 -5.26 18.85
C ALA A 206 2.16 -6.67 19.37
N MET A 207 1.76 -7.71 18.65
CA MET A 207 2.02 -9.11 19.01
C MET A 207 3.51 -9.47 18.92
N SER A 208 4.25 -8.92 17.97
CA SER A 208 5.69 -9.17 17.87
C SER A 208 6.44 -8.64 19.09
N ARG A 209 6.03 -7.50 19.63
CA ARG A 209 6.58 -6.90 20.86
C ARG A 209 6.19 -7.71 22.11
N TRP A 210 4.94 -8.19 22.16
CA TRP A 210 4.41 -8.90 23.33
C TRP A 210 4.92 -10.32 23.43
N LEU A 211 4.92 -11.09 22.32
CA LEU A 211 5.26 -12.50 22.31
C LEU A 211 6.77 -12.78 22.44
N ARG A 212 7.65 -11.80 22.19
CA ARG A 212 9.12 -11.89 22.25
C ARG A 212 9.70 -13.22 21.72
N ARG A 213 9.10 -13.77 20.63
CA ARG A 213 9.46 -15.06 20.06
C ARG A 213 10.62 -14.93 19.05
N ARG A 214 11.24 -16.07 18.72
CA ARG A 214 12.32 -16.12 17.72
C ARG A 214 11.80 -15.62 16.37
N PRO A 215 12.43 -14.61 15.77
CA PRO A 215 12.04 -14.11 14.46
C PRO A 215 12.33 -15.15 13.37
N VAL A 216 11.43 -15.27 12.39
CA VAL A 216 11.57 -16.17 11.24
C VAL A 216 12.68 -15.67 10.30
N ALA A 217 12.75 -14.38 10.07
CA ALA A 217 13.68 -13.74 9.15
C ALA A 217 14.64 -12.79 9.90
N ARG A 218 15.37 -13.26 10.91
CA ARG A 218 16.18 -12.46 11.83
C ARG A 218 17.17 -11.51 11.12
N ARG A 219 17.67 -11.90 9.95
CA ARG A 219 18.59 -11.06 9.16
C ARG A 219 17.87 -9.91 8.45
N ILE A 220 16.58 -10.06 8.13
CA ILE A 220 15.74 -9.05 7.48
C ILE A 220 15.04 -8.22 8.53
N ASP A 221 14.31 -8.87 9.44
CA ASP A 221 13.56 -8.24 10.51
C ASP A 221 13.64 -9.06 11.79
N ARG A 222 14.06 -8.40 12.87
CA ARG A 222 14.15 -9.03 14.19
C ARG A 222 12.80 -9.11 14.90
N SER A 223 11.81 -8.39 14.44
CA SER A 223 10.47 -8.37 15.04
C SER A 223 9.48 -9.31 14.35
N PHE A 224 9.74 -9.75 13.11
CA PHE A 224 8.81 -10.58 12.36
C PHE A 224 8.80 -12.02 12.87
N SER A 225 7.69 -12.47 13.46
CA SER A 225 7.46 -13.85 13.87
C SER A 225 6.18 -14.41 13.22
N SER A 226 6.17 -15.72 12.91
CA SER A 226 5.00 -16.35 12.28
C SER A 226 3.74 -16.24 13.14
N ARG A 227 3.86 -16.34 14.47
CA ARG A 227 2.70 -16.19 15.37
C ARG A 227 2.14 -14.79 15.38
N ALA A 228 2.99 -13.75 15.39
CA ALA A 228 2.55 -12.37 15.28
C ALA A 228 1.91 -12.10 13.91
N TRP A 229 2.45 -12.69 12.85
CA TRP A 229 1.86 -12.58 11.52
C TRP A 229 0.46 -13.19 11.47
N TRP A 230 0.27 -14.42 11.97
CA TRP A 230 -1.06 -15.05 12.02
C TRP A 230 -2.06 -14.27 12.89
N ALA A 231 -1.60 -13.66 13.99
CA ALA A 231 -2.44 -12.78 14.79
C ALA A 231 -2.88 -11.54 13.99
N GLY A 232 -1.97 -10.94 13.20
CA GLY A 232 -2.28 -9.85 12.28
C GLY A 232 -3.29 -10.27 11.20
N VAL A 233 -3.10 -11.44 10.58
CA VAL A 233 -4.03 -12.02 9.59
C VAL A 233 -5.42 -12.24 10.20
N ALA A 234 -5.49 -12.81 11.40
CA ALA A 234 -6.75 -13.02 12.10
C ALA A 234 -7.45 -11.69 12.42
N ALA A 235 -6.70 -10.69 12.88
CA ALA A 235 -7.25 -9.36 13.14
C ALA A 235 -7.78 -8.69 11.87
N ALA A 236 -7.06 -8.78 10.76
CA ALA A 236 -7.52 -8.27 9.46
C ALA A 236 -8.81 -8.97 9.01
N GLY A 237 -8.89 -10.30 9.19
CA GLY A 237 -10.10 -11.06 8.91
C GLY A 237 -11.28 -10.63 9.78
N LEU A 238 -11.07 -10.46 11.09
CA LEU A 238 -12.12 -9.99 12.01
C LEU A 238 -12.60 -8.58 11.65
N VAL A 239 -11.68 -7.65 11.37
CA VAL A 239 -12.04 -6.30 10.92
C VAL A 239 -12.79 -6.35 9.59
N GLY A 240 -12.34 -7.19 8.64
CA GLY A 240 -13.04 -7.41 7.38
C GLY A 240 -14.47 -7.95 7.61
N GLY A 241 -14.61 -8.95 8.47
CA GLY A 241 -15.92 -9.48 8.85
C GLY A 241 -16.84 -8.44 9.55
N LEU A 242 -16.29 -7.53 10.34
CA LEU A 242 -17.04 -6.43 10.96
C LEU A 242 -17.45 -5.36 9.94
N LEU A 243 -16.62 -5.11 8.93
CA LEU A 243 -16.85 -4.11 7.88
C LEU A 243 -17.60 -4.67 6.66
N TYR A 244 -18.12 -5.93 6.72
CA TYR A 244 -18.80 -6.56 5.57
C TYR A 244 -19.94 -5.71 4.97
N TRP A 245 -20.58 -4.91 5.81
CA TRP A 245 -21.69 -4.03 5.39
C TRP A 245 -21.26 -2.90 4.43
N THR A 246 -19.96 -2.55 4.40
CA THR A 246 -19.39 -1.58 3.45
C THR A 246 -19.07 -2.21 2.10
N THR A 247 -19.20 -3.51 1.94
CA THR A 247 -18.79 -4.28 0.76
C THR A 247 -19.97 -5.03 0.15
N PRO A 248 -19.91 -5.47 -1.11
CA PRO A 248 -20.93 -6.33 -1.70
C PRO A 248 -20.91 -7.75 -1.13
N PHE A 249 -19.87 -8.13 -0.36
CA PHE A 249 -19.62 -9.49 0.11
C PHE A 249 -20.48 -9.90 1.29
N THR A 250 -20.61 -11.20 1.52
CA THR A 250 -21.11 -11.77 2.77
C THR A 250 -20.08 -11.59 3.87
N ALA A 251 -20.51 -11.71 5.15
CA ALA A 251 -19.59 -11.57 6.28
C ALA A 251 -18.42 -12.58 6.23
N GLY A 252 -18.69 -13.83 5.82
CA GLY A 252 -17.66 -14.85 5.67
C GLY A 252 -16.66 -14.52 4.55
N GLN A 253 -17.15 -14.06 3.40
CA GLN A 253 -16.28 -13.62 2.29
C GLN A 253 -15.43 -12.42 2.68
N ALA A 254 -16.03 -11.41 3.33
CA ALA A 254 -15.32 -10.24 3.80
C ALA A 254 -14.23 -10.59 4.84
N LEU A 255 -14.50 -11.57 5.72
CA LEU A 255 -13.51 -12.10 6.66
C LEU A 255 -12.33 -12.72 5.92
N VAL A 256 -12.58 -13.61 4.95
CA VAL A 256 -11.52 -14.28 4.19
C VAL A 256 -10.72 -13.26 3.36
N LEU A 257 -11.41 -12.38 2.63
CA LEU A 257 -10.76 -11.35 1.81
C LEU A 257 -9.93 -10.37 2.67
N GLY A 258 -10.43 -10.01 3.85
CA GLY A 258 -9.69 -9.19 4.81
C GLY A 258 -8.45 -9.90 5.31
N ALA A 259 -8.54 -11.17 5.67
CA ALA A 259 -7.41 -11.98 6.11
C ALA A 259 -6.33 -12.11 5.02
N VAL A 260 -6.74 -12.41 3.78
CA VAL A 260 -5.83 -12.55 2.63
C VAL A 260 -5.15 -11.22 2.30
N ALA A 261 -5.91 -10.13 2.21
CA ALA A 261 -5.36 -8.80 1.89
C ALA A 261 -4.42 -8.29 2.99
N GLY A 262 -4.82 -8.41 4.27
CA GLY A 262 -3.98 -8.01 5.40
C GLY A 262 -2.69 -8.85 5.50
N GLY A 263 -2.81 -10.16 5.29
CA GLY A 263 -1.66 -11.07 5.25
C GLY A 263 -0.69 -10.74 4.11
N ALA A 264 -1.19 -10.49 2.90
CA ALA A 264 -0.39 -10.09 1.76
C ALA A 264 0.33 -8.76 2.01
N GLY A 265 -0.36 -7.76 2.57
CA GLY A 265 0.22 -6.45 2.89
C GLY A 265 1.39 -6.54 3.86
N THR A 266 1.24 -7.31 4.94
CA THR A 266 2.30 -7.48 5.94
C THR A 266 3.48 -8.29 5.44
N LEU A 267 3.27 -9.30 4.58
CA LEU A 267 4.35 -10.01 3.88
C LEU A 267 5.07 -9.09 2.90
N GLY A 268 4.31 -8.23 2.20
CA GLY A 268 4.87 -7.22 1.31
C GLY A 268 5.78 -6.25 2.05
N GLU A 269 5.40 -5.82 3.25
CA GLU A 269 6.26 -4.99 4.10
C GLU A 269 7.58 -5.71 4.45
N LEU A 270 7.53 -7.03 4.75
CA LEU A 270 8.74 -7.82 5.00
C LEU A 270 9.67 -7.85 3.77
N VAL A 271 9.10 -7.99 2.56
CA VAL A 271 9.86 -7.92 1.30
C VAL A 271 10.50 -6.54 1.14
N MET A 272 9.77 -5.46 1.40
CA MET A 272 10.32 -4.09 1.31
C MET A 272 11.42 -3.84 2.35
N ARG A 273 11.33 -4.44 3.53
CA ARG A 273 12.42 -4.42 4.53
C ARG A 273 13.65 -5.19 4.04
N ALA A 274 13.46 -6.30 3.32
CA ALA A 274 14.57 -7.03 2.70
C ALA A 274 15.29 -6.20 1.65
N LEU A 275 14.53 -5.53 0.77
CA LEU A 275 15.06 -4.64 -0.26
C LEU A 275 15.84 -3.46 0.33
N LYS A 276 15.34 -2.85 1.42
CA LYS A 276 16.09 -1.80 2.15
C LYS A 276 17.44 -2.30 2.65
N LYS A 277 17.47 -3.51 3.19
CA LYS A 277 18.72 -4.10 3.68
C LYS A 277 19.71 -4.45 2.57
N ASP A 278 19.20 -4.94 1.44
CA ASP A 278 20.01 -5.19 0.24
C ASP A 278 20.63 -3.89 -0.29
N ALA A 279 19.85 -2.80 -0.30
CA ALA A 279 20.31 -1.47 -0.68
C ALA A 279 21.21 -0.79 0.38
N GLY A 280 21.42 -1.39 1.56
CA GLY A 280 22.23 -0.84 2.64
C GLY A 280 21.61 0.36 3.36
N VAL A 281 20.31 0.62 3.19
CA VAL A 281 19.62 1.78 3.76
C VAL A 281 18.69 1.39 4.90
N ARG A 282 18.53 2.28 5.89
CA ARG A 282 17.60 2.07 7.00
C ARG A 282 16.18 2.57 6.69
N TYR A 283 16.07 3.60 5.88
CA TYR A 283 14.80 4.27 5.54
C TYR A 283 14.74 4.51 4.04
N TRP A 284 13.55 4.40 3.47
CA TRP A 284 13.25 4.91 2.14
C TRP A 284 13.20 6.43 2.23
N GLY A 285 14.24 7.08 1.83
CA GLY A 285 14.35 8.52 1.95
C GLY A 285 15.51 8.92 2.86
N ASN A 286 16.18 9.97 2.44
CA ASN A 286 17.32 10.50 3.16
C ASN A 286 16.88 11.74 3.94
N THR A 287 17.10 11.77 5.25
CA THR A 287 16.85 12.92 6.11
C THR A 287 17.61 14.18 5.68
N ALA A 288 18.68 14.01 4.90
CA ALA A 288 19.49 15.09 4.33
C ALA A 288 19.21 15.34 2.84
N SER A 289 18.17 14.70 2.23
CA SER A 289 18.09 14.71 0.78
C SER A 289 17.46 15.98 0.22
N VAL A 290 18.25 16.69 -0.52
CA VAL A 290 17.86 17.67 -1.54
C VAL A 290 16.92 17.06 -2.60
N THR A 291 16.79 15.73 -2.66
CA THR A 291 16.02 14.97 -3.66
C THR A 291 14.54 14.76 -3.32
N GLY A 292 14.08 15.17 -2.12
CA GLY A 292 12.66 15.09 -1.74
C GLY A 292 12.13 13.66 -1.51
N ALA A 293 13.00 12.70 -1.20
CA ALA A 293 12.60 11.38 -0.75
C ALA A 293 12.10 11.46 0.69
N VAL A 294 10.79 11.31 0.89
CA VAL A 294 10.10 11.58 2.18
C VAL A 294 9.73 10.32 2.95
N GLY A 295 10.19 9.14 2.52
CA GLY A 295 9.81 7.85 3.13
C GLY A 295 8.40 7.41 2.74
N LEU A 296 7.94 7.77 1.56
CA LEU A 296 6.62 7.41 1.06
C LEU A 296 6.47 5.90 0.93
N LEU A 297 7.49 5.22 0.41
CA LEU A 297 7.49 3.77 0.24
C LEU A 297 7.33 3.00 1.54
N ASP A 298 7.88 3.48 2.66
CA ASP A 298 7.68 2.84 3.96
C ASP A 298 6.20 2.84 4.40
N ARG A 299 5.43 3.82 3.93
CA ARG A 299 4.03 4.01 4.30
C ARG A 299 3.06 3.29 3.38
N VAL A 300 3.38 3.23 2.08
CA VAL A 300 2.51 2.60 1.07
C VAL A 300 2.88 1.13 0.81
N ALA A 301 4.00 0.64 1.35
CA ALA A 301 4.47 -0.72 1.13
C ALA A 301 3.40 -1.80 1.38
N PRO A 302 2.63 -1.79 2.49
CA PRO A 302 1.56 -2.78 2.67
C PRO A 302 0.49 -2.70 1.58
N LEU A 303 0.14 -1.49 1.14
CA LEU A 303 -0.86 -1.27 0.11
C LEU A 303 -0.38 -1.77 -1.26
N CYS A 304 0.90 -1.60 -1.59
CA CYS A 304 1.47 -2.07 -2.86
C CYS A 304 1.30 -3.59 -3.07
N PHE A 305 1.23 -4.37 -1.99
CA PHE A 305 1.05 -5.81 -2.05
C PHE A 305 -0.39 -6.24 -1.77
N ALA A 306 -1.09 -5.57 -0.86
CA ALA A 306 -2.47 -5.90 -0.54
C ALA A 306 -3.43 -5.53 -1.68
N ALA A 307 -3.22 -4.39 -2.35
CA ALA A 307 -4.14 -3.89 -3.37
C ALA A 307 -4.27 -4.81 -4.59
N PRO A 308 -3.19 -5.31 -5.22
CA PRO A 308 -3.34 -6.25 -6.34
C PRO A 308 -3.99 -7.56 -5.91
N VAL A 309 -3.60 -8.12 -4.75
CA VAL A 309 -4.18 -9.37 -4.25
C VAL A 309 -5.69 -9.21 -4.01
N PHE A 310 -6.08 -8.12 -3.35
CA PHE A 310 -7.48 -7.83 -3.08
C PHE A 310 -8.26 -7.54 -4.36
N PHE A 311 -7.72 -6.72 -5.27
CA PHE A 311 -8.37 -6.39 -6.54
C PHE A 311 -8.66 -7.64 -7.37
N HIS A 312 -7.67 -8.51 -7.54
CA HIS A 312 -7.87 -9.75 -8.28
C HIS A 312 -8.87 -10.67 -7.60
N ALA A 313 -8.82 -10.83 -6.28
CA ALA A 313 -9.78 -11.63 -5.54
C ALA A 313 -11.22 -11.08 -5.66
N VAL A 314 -11.38 -9.75 -5.61
CA VAL A 314 -12.68 -9.08 -5.77
C VAL A 314 -13.21 -9.18 -7.19
N ARG A 315 -12.35 -9.17 -8.20
CA ARG A 315 -12.74 -9.26 -9.61
C ARG A 315 -13.31 -10.63 -9.99
N TRP A 316 -12.98 -11.68 -9.23
CA TRP A 316 -13.51 -13.03 -9.42
C TRP A 316 -14.90 -13.23 -8.77
N TYR A 317 -15.37 -12.24 -8.05
CA TYR A 317 -16.69 -12.20 -7.41
C TYR A 317 -17.75 -11.70 -8.37
#